data_501f3fc112e9729487b32fe08718e82a
#
_entry.id   501f3fc112e9729487b32fe08718e82a
#
_cell.length_a   1.000
_cell.length_b   1.000
_cell.length_c   1.000
_cell.angle_alpha   90.00
_cell.angle_beta   90.00
_cell.angle_gamma   90.00
#
_symmetry.space_group_name_H-M   'P 1'
#
loop_
_entity.id
_entity.type
_entity.pdbx_description
1 polymer ?
#
loop_
_entity_poly.entity_id
_entity_poly.type
_entity_poly.pdbx_seq_one_letter_code
_entity_poly.pdbx_strand_id
1 'polypeptide(L)'
;DAPPVTMLHLGERAFDSIGGEVVSTTAFVLEPGRSADEPCQYFRVVPGNSEAEKEHLLKEALAGSSDLCFSARPQTLLALPGGRIAYWLSPAMTRAFTVGKPLGEVAAPKQGLATADNARFLRLWFEVSRSRTCFDADSRETAAACGARWFPHLKGGEFRKWWGNQDYIINWEHDGAGLWDFRPRSVIRNPDYYFKPAISWSNVSSGEPSFRFYDQGSIFGHVGQAFFPTHDVEPLIGFANSSTCRSLLAVLSPTLHFEAGQLASLPIVHTTSAQHDRSIIQRLMDILKDDWNAYETSWGFQTSPLIERSQSGGSLHDALECWWQDSLHAAREAQELETENNRYWSEVYGLQDEVPIEVPLSRVSLTSNPYFRYAPSKGTVRTDEEYRRLFTVDAVRDLISYGVGCLFGRYSLDTPGLVLADQGSSIQDFLDVVPNPTFTPDEDGVIPITSGEWFTDDIVTRFRSFLAAAFDKEHLEANLRLLEDSLGKSLRQYFVKDFYKDHCRRYSNRPIYWMLSSRPDNKASFQALIYLHRYTPDTLNTVLGDYLREFQAKLRTEIGHLERSKTAADQKRADAYRKALTECEDYERDILFPLASRRLPIDLDDG
;
A
#
# COMPACT_ATOMS: atom_id res chain seq x y z
N ASP A 1 -43.90 19.32 -6.30
CA ASP A 1 -45.28 19.84 -6.11
C ASP A 1 -46.33 18.71 -5.98
N ALA A 2 -45.95 17.44 -5.97
CA ALA A 2 -46.83 16.29 -5.74
C ALA A 2 -46.11 15.29 -4.80
N PRO A 3 -46.34 15.32 -3.49
CA PRO A 3 -45.75 14.42 -2.53
C PRO A 3 -46.15 12.96 -2.81
N PRO A 4 -45.29 11.99 -2.50
CA PRO A 4 -45.64 10.58 -2.62
C PRO A 4 -46.72 10.17 -1.59
N VAL A 5 -47.64 9.32 -1.99
CA VAL A 5 -48.58 8.61 -1.13
C VAL A 5 -47.97 7.28 -0.68
N THR A 6 -47.36 6.57 -1.64
CA THR A 6 -46.66 5.31 -1.39
C THR A 6 -45.49 5.16 -2.34
N MET A 7 -44.48 4.46 -1.88
CA MET A 7 -43.28 4.16 -2.65
C MET A 7 -42.86 2.72 -2.41
N LEU A 8 -42.58 1.99 -3.50
CA LEU A 8 -42.03 0.66 -3.48
C LEU A 8 -40.57 0.70 -3.98
N HIS A 9 -39.63 0.50 -3.08
CA HIS A 9 -38.20 0.46 -3.37
C HIS A 9 -37.78 -0.97 -3.66
N LEU A 10 -37.67 -1.30 -4.95
CA LEU A 10 -37.31 -2.61 -5.44
C LEU A 10 -35.77 -2.82 -5.43
N GLY A 11 -35.02 -1.75 -5.67
CA GLY A 11 -33.55 -1.84 -5.79
C GLY A 11 -33.12 -2.56 -7.08
N GLU A 12 -31.95 -3.20 -7.00
CA GLU A 12 -31.39 -4.01 -8.07
C GLU A 12 -32.17 -5.34 -8.23
N ARG A 13 -32.02 -6.00 -9.38
CA ARG A 13 -32.67 -7.29 -9.67
C ARG A 13 -34.20 -7.25 -9.50
N ALA A 14 -34.80 -6.12 -9.82
CA ALA A 14 -36.26 -5.98 -9.82
C ALA A 14 -36.93 -6.73 -10.97
N PHE A 15 -36.18 -7.10 -12.00
CA PHE A 15 -36.62 -7.82 -13.18
C PHE A 15 -35.61 -8.94 -13.48
N ASP A 16 -36.10 -10.20 -13.50
CA ASP A 16 -35.27 -11.38 -13.79
C ASP A 16 -34.72 -11.37 -15.23
N SER A 17 -35.36 -10.62 -16.11
CA SER A 17 -34.94 -10.44 -17.51
C SER A 17 -33.73 -9.50 -17.68
N ILE A 18 -33.39 -8.67 -16.67
CA ILE A 18 -32.27 -7.75 -16.68
C ILE A 18 -31.12 -8.36 -15.88
N GLY A 19 -30.12 -8.90 -16.58
CA GLY A 19 -28.95 -9.51 -15.95
C GLY A 19 -28.05 -8.45 -15.31
N GLY A 20 -27.63 -8.68 -14.05
CA GLY A 20 -26.64 -7.88 -13.34
C GLY A 20 -27.20 -6.76 -12.46
N GLU A 21 -26.31 -6.08 -11.76
CA GLU A 21 -26.59 -4.98 -10.82
C GLU A 21 -26.52 -3.61 -11.52
N VAL A 22 -27.17 -3.50 -12.71
CA VAL A 22 -26.99 -2.33 -13.59
C VAL A 22 -28.03 -1.25 -13.32
N VAL A 23 -29.25 -1.63 -12.86
CA VAL A 23 -30.38 -0.69 -12.69
C VAL A 23 -31.03 -0.91 -11.34
N SER A 24 -31.18 0.16 -10.56
CA SER A 24 -31.99 0.17 -9.34
C SER A 24 -33.38 0.74 -9.65
N THR A 25 -34.43 0.01 -9.29
CA THR A 25 -35.81 0.33 -9.65
C THR A 25 -36.63 0.78 -8.44
N THR A 26 -37.51 1.76 -8.66
CA THR A 26 -38.45 2.26 -7.67
C THR A 26 -39.78 2.58 -8.35
N ALA A 27 -40.89 2.19 -7.73
CA ALA A 27 -42.22 2.57 -8.13
C ALA A 27 -42.86 3.48 -7.06
N PHE A 28 -43.62 4.49 -7.46
CA PHE A 28 -44.27 5.40 -6.53
C PHE A 28 -45.60 5.91 -7.07
N VAL A 29 -46.48 6.28 -6.15
CA VAL A 29 -47.73 6.96 -6.45
C VAL A 29 -47.66 8.37 -5.86
N LEU A 30 -47.88 9.38 -6.71
CA LEU A 30 -47.89 10.80 -6.35
C LEU A 30 -49.32 11.33 -6.32
N GLU A 31 -49.62 12.23 -5.39
CA GLU A 31 -50.92 12.91 -5.29
C GLU A 31 -50.70 14.43 -5.32
N PRO A 32 -51.11 15.12 -6.40
CA PRO A 32 -51.05 16.59 -6.46
C PRO A 32 -51.94 17.22 -5.38
N GLY A 33 -51.35 18.22 -4.69
CA GLY A 33 -52.07 18.96 -3.65
C GLY A 33 -52.09 18.31 -2.26
N ARG A 34 -51.53 17.13 -2.11
CA ARG A 34 -51.34 16.50 -0.79
C ARG A 34 -50.32 17.31 0.05
N SER A 35 -50.52 17.36 1.35
CA SER A 35 -49.56 18.00 2.26
C SER A 35 -48.28 17.14 2.39
N ALA A 36 -47.11 17.77 2.35
CA ALA A 36 -45.84 17.10 2.62
C ALA A 36 -45.67 16.65 4.09
N ASP A 37 -46.53 17.14 4.98
CA ASP A 37 -46.62 16.72 6.38
C ASP A 37 -47.43 15.44 6.60
N GLU A 38 -48.16 15.00 5.60
CA GLU A 38 -48.90 13.74 5.68
C GLU A 38 -47.94 12.56 5.51
N PRO A 39 -48.01 11.49 6.34
CA PRO A 39 -47.12 10.36 6.25
C PRO A 39 -47.35 9.57 4.95
N CYS A 40 -46.25 9.23 4.29
CA CYS A 40 -46.18 8.32 3.15
C CYS A 40 -45.77 6.93 3.62
N GLN A 41 -46.26 5.88 2.96
CA GLN A 41 -45.86 4.52 3.20
C GLN A 41 -44.78 4.10 2.20
N TYR A 42 -43.69 3.52 2.71
CA TYR A 42 -42.52 3.08 1.96
C TYR A 42 -42.31 1.59 2.18
N PHE A 43 -42.28 0.82 1.09
CA PHE A 43 -42.01 -0.61 1.12
C PHE A 43 -40.62 -0.87 0.58
N ARG A 44 -39.73 -1.45 1.41
CA ARG A 44 -38.31 -1.66 1.06
C ARG A 44 -38.04 -3.14 0.83
N VAL A 45 -38.19 -3.62 -0.41
CA VAL A 45 -37.94 -5.02 -0.79
C VAL A 45 -36.60 -5.23 -1.47
N VAL A 46 -35.66 -4.32 -1.24
CA VAL A 46 -34.28 -4.36 -1.75
C VAL A 46 -33.56 -5.69 -1.44
N PRO A 47 -33.74 -6.35 -0.27
CA PRO A 47 -33.06 -7.60 0.05
C PRO A 47 -33.40 -8.79 -0.86
N GLY A 48 -34.52 -8.77 -1.56
CA GLY A 48 -34.89 -9.83 -2.49
C GLY A 48 -33.98 -9.88 -3.73
N ASN A 49 -33.54 -11.07 -4.12
CA ASN A 49 -32.59 -11.29 -5.22
C ASN A 49 -33.27 -11.70 -6.55
N SER A 50 -34.59 -11.83 -6.58
CA SER A 50 -35.40 -12.18 -7.75
C SER A 50 -36.77 -11.50 -7.69
N GLU A 51 -37.48 -11.45 -8.82
CA GLU A 51 -38.87 -10.95 -8.87
C GLU A 51 -39.77 -11.69 -7.86
N ALA A 52 -39.67 -13.00 -7.78
CA ALA A 52 -40.47 -13.82 -6.87
C ALA A 52 -40.17 -13.54 -5.40
N GLU A 53 -38.91 -13.38 -5.03
CA GLU A 53 -38.53 -13.02 -3.66
C GLU A 53 -39.03 -11.62 -3.29
N LYS A 54 -38.89 -10.64 -4.19
CA LYS A 54 -39.41 -9.28 -3.97
C LYS A 54 -40.92 -9.24 -3.84
N GLU A 55 -41.62 -10.01 -4.64
CA GLU A 55 -43.10 -10.17 -4.50
C GLU A 55 -43.47 -10.77 -3.15
N HIS A 56 -42.75 -11.78 -2.69
CA HIS A 56 -42.96 -12.40 -1.38
C HIS A 56 -42.73 -11.40 -0.25
N LEU A 57 -41.59 -10.72 -0.25
CA LEU A 57 -41.27 -9.68 0.74
C LEU A 57 -42.31 -8.54 0.76
N LEU A 58 -42.80 -8.12 -0.40
CA LEU A 58 -43.86 -7.11 -0.48
C LEU A 58 -45.16 -7.59 0.15
N LYS A 59 -45.56 -8.84 -0.10
CA LYS A 59 -46.77 -9.44 0.51
C LYS A 59 -46.65 -9.52 2.03
N GLU A 60 -45.48 -9.90 2.55
CA GLU A 60 -45.21 -9.91 3.99
C GLU A 60 -45.27 -8.49 4.59
N ALA A 61 -44.66 -7.49 3.91
CA ALA A 61 -44.69 -6.09 4.35
C ALA A 61 -46.15 -5.53 4.36
N LEU A 62 -46.95 -5.85 3.35
CA LEU A 62 -48.36 -5.46 3.29
C LEU A 62 -49.20 -6.13 4.37
N ALA A 63 -48.88 -7.34 4.75
CA ALA A 63 -49.56 -8.09 5.83
C ALA A 63 -49.11 -7.64 7.23
N GLY A 64 -48.13 -6.77 7.34
CA GLY A 64 -47.56 -6.32 8.63
C GLY A 64 -46.73 -7.41 9.34
N SER A 65 -46.28 -8.43 8.62
CA SER A 65 -45.50 -9.57 9.15
C SER A 65 -43.98 -9.36 8.99
N SER A 66 -43.55 -8.20 8.51
CA SER A 66 -42.11 -7.86 8.36
C SER A 66 -41.85 -6.37 8.62
N ASP A 67 -40.63 -6.03 8.99
CA ASP A 67 -40.17 -4.64 9.24
C ASP A 67 -39.80 -3.90 7.93
N LEU A 68 -40.31 -4.33 6.79
CA LEU A 68 -40.01 -3.75 5.48
C LEU A 68 -40.98 -2.65 5.06
N CYS A 69 -41.97 -2.32 5.90
CA CYS A 69 -42.90 -1.21 5.74
C CYS A 69 -42.51 -0.05 6.67
N PHE A 70 -42.22 1.10 6.08
CA PHE A 70 -41.81 2.31 6.79
C PHE A 70 -42.88 3.39 6.61
N SER A 71 -43.01 4.27 7.60
CA SER A 71 -43.85 5.46 7.52
C SER A 71 -43.02 6.70 7.82
N ALA A 72 -42.91 7.59 6.85
CA ALA A 72 -42.20 8.86 7.03
C ALA A 72 -42.94 10.02 6.35
N ARG A 73 -42.74 11.22 6.88
CA ARG A 73 -43.29 12.43 6.27
C ARG A 73 -42.34 12.97 5.21
N PRO A 74 -42.80 13.25 3.99
CA PRO A 74 -41.94 13.83 2.94
C PRO A 74 -41.22 15.10 3.40
N GLN A 75 -41.85 15.95 4.22
CA GLN A 75 -41.24 17.15 4.79
C GLN A 75 -39.98 16.85 5.61
N THR A 76 -39.99 15.77 6.41
CA THR A 76 -38.79 15.34 7.18
C THR A 76 -37.68 14.90 6.28
N LEU A 77 -37.98 14.25 5.15
CA LEU A 77 -36.97 13.78 4.17
C LEU A 77 -36.36 14.94 3.38
N LEU A 78 -37.12 16.02 3.13
CA LEU A 78 -36.61 17.24 2.49
C LEU A 78 -35.55 17.97 3.34
N ALA A 79 -35.52 17.75 4.64
CA ALA A 79 -34.51 18.30 5.53
C ALA A 79 -33.14 17.58 5.40
N LEU A 80 -33.13 16.40 4.80
CA LEU A 80 -31.88 15.69 4.53
C LEU A 80 -31.10 16.36 3.38
N PRO A 81 -29.75 16.36 3.41
CA PRO A 81 -28.93 16.96 2.37
C PRO A 81 -29.28 16.45 0.98
N GLY A 82 -29.64 17.37 0.07
CA GLY A 82 -30.06 17.05 -1.27
C GLY A 82 -31.49 16.48 -1.41
N GLY A 83 -32.34 16.59 -0.37
CA GLY A 83 -33.73 16.10 -0.39
C GLY A 83 -33.84 14.58 -0.61
N ARG A 84 -32.95 13.82 -0.01
CA ARG A 84 -32.85 12.36 -0.21
C ARG A 84 -34.02 11.63 0.42
N ILE A 85 -34.58 10.67 -0.30
CA ILE A 85 -35.69 9.84 0.16
C ILE A 85 -35.13 8.66 0.99
N ALA A 86 -34.53 8.96 2.14
CA ALA A 86 -33.96 7.97 3.05
C ALA A 86 -34.95 7.64 4.21
N TYR A 87 -36.12 7.16 3.87
CA TYR A 87 -37.25 6.87 4.78
C TYR A 87 -36.96 5.76 5.81
N TRP A 88 -35.90 4.99 5.63
CA TRP A 88 -35.46 3.92 6.53
C TRP A 88 -34.56 4.40 7.67
N LEU A 89 -34.27 5.70 7.73
CA LEU A 89 -33.46 6.26 8.80
C LEU A 89 -34.18 6.24 10.12
N SER A 90 -33.45 5.89 11.15
CA SER A 90 -33.93 6.02 12.52
C SER A 90 -34.13 7.51 12.92
N PRO A 91 -34.90 7.76 13.98
CA PRO A 91 -35.02 9.12 14.55
C PRO A 91 -33.67 9.69 14.98
N ALA A 92 -32.75 8.87 15.47
CA ALA A 92 -31.41 9.31 15.88
C ALA A 92 -30.57 9.74 14.67
N MET A 93 -30.53 8.94 13.59
CA MET A 93 -29.87 9.31 12.33
C MET A 93 -30.48 10.57 11.71
N THR A 94 -31.80 10.68 11.67
CA THR A 94 -32.49 11.88 11.16
C THR A 94 -32.12 13.12 11.97
N ARG A 95 -32.10 13.01 13.32
CA ARG A 95 -31.66 14.07 14.21
C ARG A 95 -30.22 14.49 13.94
N ALA A 96 -29.30 13.53 13.68
CA ALA A 96 -27.93 13.86 13.36
C ALA A 96 -27.84 14.84 12.18
N PHE A 97 -28.56 14.58 11.08
CA PHE A 97 -28.58 15.47 9.91
C PHE A 97 -29.27 16.82 10.13
N THR A 98 -30.21 16.92 11.08
CA THR A 98 -30.91 18.16 11.35
C THR A 98 -30.22 19.06 12.37
N VAL A 99 -29.44 18.48 13.29
CA VAL A 99 -28.76 19.21 14.39
C VAL A 99 -27.27 19.40 14.08
N GLY A 100 -26.66 18.44 13.41
CA GLY A 100 -25.23 18.46 13.09
C GLY A 100 -24.90 19.54 12.06
N LYS A 101 -23.72 20.18 12.23
CA LYS A 101 -23.18 21.08 11.20
C LYS A 101 -22.58 20.29 10.07
N PRO A 102 -22.79 20.67 8.79
CA PRO A 102 -22.10 20.01 7.68
C PRO A 102 -20.59 20.02 7.85
N LEU A 103 -19.91 18.90 7.54
CA LEU A 103 -18.44 18.82 7.58
C LEU A 103 -17.78 19.95 6.78
N GLY A 104 -18.41 20.38 5.68
CA GLY A 104 -17.91 21.48 4.86
C GLY A 104 -17.76 22.82 5.57
N GLU A 105 -18.44 23.01 6.74
CA GLU A 105 -18.31 24.20 7.58
C GLU A 105 -17.19 24.05 8.64
N VAL A 106 -16.77 22.83 8.94
CA VAL A 106 -15.78 22.50 9.99
C VAL A 106 -14.42 22.17 9.40
N ALA A 107 -14.43 21.54 8.24
CA ALA A 107 -13.25 21.21 7.45
C ALA A 107 -13.59 21.43 5.98
N ALA A 108 -12.60 21.71 5.17
CA ALA A 108 -12.79 22.04 3.76
C ALA A 108 -12.54 20.81 2.84
N PRO A 109 -13.55 19.95 2.57
CA PRO A 109 -13.37 18.85 1.64
C PRO A 109 -13.06 19.36 0.23
N LYS A 110 -11.98 18.88 -0.37
CA LYS A 110 -11.47 19.34 -1.67
C LYS A 110 -11.09 18.18 -2.57
N GLN A 111 -11.33 18.35 -3.84
CA GLN A 111 -10.77 17.54 -4.90
C GLN A 111 -9.47 18.19 -5.37
N GLY A 112 -8.41 17.39 -5.50
CA GLY A 112 -7.09 17.87 -5.86
C GLY A 112 -6.76 17.78 -7.35
N LEU A 113 -5.48 17.69 -7.63
CA LEU A 113 -4.84 17.66 -8.92
C LEU A 113 -5.22 16.42 -9.75
N ALA A 114 -5.44 16.61 -11.06
CA ALA A 114 -5.44 15.52 -12.04
C ALA A 114 -4.31 15.76 -13.05
N THR A 115 -3.36 14.83 -13.13
CA THR A 115 -2.17 14.92 -14.00
C THR A 115 -2.50 14.71 -15.46
N ALA A 116 -3.52 13.92 -15.76
CA ALA A 116 -3.88 13.37 -17.08
C ALA A 116 -2.77 12.51 -17.75
N ASP A 117 -1.57 12.49 -17.21
CA ASP A 117 -0.45 11.65 -17.63
C ASP A 117 0.40 11.26 -16.40
N ASN A 118 0.00 10.14 -15.77
CA ASN A 118 0.69 9.66 -14.59
C ASN A 118 2.11 9.17 -14.91
N ALA A 119 2.34 8.61 -16.10
CA ALA A 119 3.67 8.13 -16.48
C ALA A 119 4.68 9.28 -16.57
N ARG A 120 4.23 10.46 -16.99
CA ARG A 120 5.06 11.66 -17.08
C ARG A 120 5.28 12.34 -15.73
N PHE A 121 4.26 12.43 -14.88
CA PHE A 121 4.27 13.32 -13.72
C PHE A 121 4.33 12.62 -12.37
N LEU A 122 4.10 11.30 -12.29
CA LEU A 122 4.14 10.55 -11.04
C LEU A 122 5.25 9.50 -11.06
N ARG A 123 5.85 9.29 -9.89
CA ARG A 123 6.75 8.17 -9.59
C ARG A 123 6.37 7.54 -8.27
N LEU A 124 6.80 6.31 -8.05
CA LEU A 124 6.93 5.79 -6.70
C LEU A 124 8.18 6.41 -6.08
N TRP A 125 8.15 6.73 -4.81
CA TRP A 125 9.21 7.53 -4.17
C TRP A 125 10.62 6.93 -4.31
N PHE A 126 10.72 5.61 -4.40
CA PHE A 126 11.99 4.88 -4.49
C PHE A 126 12.55 4.78 -5.92
N GLU A 127 11.83 5.23 -6.94
CA GLU A 127 12.29 5.23 -8.33
C GLU A 127 13.30 6.35 -8.62
N VAL A 128 13.32 7.41 -7.82
CA VAL A 128 14.07 8.64 -8.05
C VAL A 128 15.18 8.83 -7.02
N SER A 129 16.08 9.77 -7.28
CA SER A 129 17.11 10.18 -6.32
C SER A 129 16.49 10.83 -5.07
N ARG A 130 16.93 10.38 -3.89
CA ARG A 130 16.43 10.88 -2.60
C ARG A 130 16.67 12.39 -2.43
N SER A 131 17.83 12.89 -2.85
CA SER A 131 18.20 14.31 -2.80
C SER A 131 17.33 15.21 -3.69
N ARG A 132 16.60 14.64 -4.65
CA ARG A 132 15.67 15.37 -5.52
C ARG A 132 14.24 15.42 -4.97
N THR A 133 14.00 14.85 -3.78
CA THR A 133 12.67 14.75 -3.16
C THR A 133 12.61 15.54 -1.86
N CYS A 134 11.57 16.37 -1.71
CA CYS A 134 11.26 17.09 -0.49
C CYS A 134 9.96 16.51 0.12
N PHE A 135 10.05 16.00 1.37
CA PHE A 135 8.92 15.36 2.06
C PHE A 135 8.22 16.27 3.08
N ASP A 136 8.79 17.42 3.40
CA ASP A 136 8.43 18.25 4.55
C ASP A 136 8.14 19.72 4.20
N ALA A 137 7.96 20.04 2.91
CA ALA A 137 7.52 21.39 2.53
C ALA A 137 6.18 21.72 3.20
N ASP A 138 6.04 22.89 3.82
CA ASP A 138 4.83 23.34 4.52
C ASP A 138 3.95 24.27 3.68
N SER A 139 4.48 24.74 2.56
CA SER A 139 3.84 25.71 1.67
C SER A 139 4.39 25.61 0.24
N ARG A 140 3.73 26.26 -0.71
CA ARG A 140 4.22 26.37 -2.09
C ARG A 140 5.51 27.19 -2.16
N GLU A 141 5.66 28.15 -1.29
CA GLU A 141 6.84 29.02 -1.17
C GLU A 141 8.05 28.21 -0.71
N THR A 142 7.91 27.38 0.33
CA THR A 142 8.99 26.52 0.82
C THR A 142 9.32 25.41 -0.19
N ALA A 143 8.30 24.84 -0.85
CA ALA A 143 8.49 23.88 -1.93
C ALA A 143 9.26 24.47 -3.13
N ALA A 144 8.96 25.70 -3.53
CA ALA A 144 9.69 26.39 -4.60
C ALA A 144 11.14 26.74 -4.19
N ALA A 145 11.37 27.02 -2.90
CA ALA A 145 12.69 27.42 -2.39
C ALA A 145 13.63 26.22 -2.16
N CYS A 146 13.13 25.01 -1.90
CA CYS A 146 13.95 23.84 -1.57
C CYS A 146 14.70 23.26 -2.79
N GLY A 147 14.34 23.63 -4.03
CA GLY A 147 14.99 23.16 -5.26
C GLY A 147 14.75 21.70 -5.60
N ALA A 148 13.84 21.02 -4.90
CA ALA A 148 13.47 19.65 -5.21
C ALA A 148 12.56 19.59 -6.43
N ARG A 149 12.60 18.44 -7.12
CA ARG A 149 11.71 18.15 -8.25
C ARG A 149 10.47 17.39 -7.80
N TRP A 150 10.62 16.51 -6.81
CA TRP A 150 9.61 15.53 -6.41
C TRP A 150 9.05 15.82 -5.03
N PHE A 151 7.72 15.70 -4.91
CA PHE A 151 6.99 15.95 -3.66
C PHE A 151 5.95 14.85 -3.43
N PRO A 152 5.64 14.48 -2.17
CA PRO A 152 4.61 13.50 -1.85
C PRO A 152 3.27 13.78 -2.53
N HIS A 153 2.62 12.73 -3.04
CA HIS A 153 1.34 12.84 -3.73
C HIS A 153 0.29 11.86 -3.20
N LEU A 154 -0.82 12.38 -2.72
CA LEU A 154 -1.94 11.58 -2.23
C LEU A 154 -2.79 11.10 -3.40
N LYS A 155 -2.61 9.84 -3.78
CA LYS A 155 -3.30 9.21 -4.91
C LYS A 155 -4.48 8.32 -4.49
N GLY A 156 -4.77 8.20 -3.20
CA GLY A 156 -5.65 7.18 -2.66
C GLY A 156 -4.92 5.84 -2.52
N GLY A 157 -5.64 4.73 -2.58
CA GLY A 157 -5.05 3.40 -2.45
C GLY A 157 -6.03 2.40 -1.83
N GLU A 158 -5.51 1.29 -1.37
CA GLU A 158 -6.28 0.22 -0.73
C GLU A 158 -6.91 0.65 0.60
N PHE A 159 -7.80 -0.19 1.14
CA PHE A 159 -8.40 0.05 2.45
C PHE A 159 -7.33 0.11 3.53
N ARG A 160 -7.17 1.28 4.12
CA ARG A 160 -6.25 1.52 5.22
C ARG A 160 -6.73 2.74 6.03
N LYS A 161 -6.87 2.59 7.33
CA LYS A 161 -7.27 3.65 8.24
C LYS A 161 -6.06 4.31 8.89
N TRP A 162 -6.23 5.51 9.41
CA TRP A 162 -5.33 6.28 10.26
C TRP A 162 -4.05 6.73 9.58
N TRP A 163 -3.22 5.84 9.04
CA TRP A 163 -1.94 6.13 8.39
C TRP A 163 -1.66 5.15 7.25
N GLY A 164 -0.92 5.60 6.19
CA GLY A 164 -0.45 4.76 5.09
C GLY A 164 -0.86 5.24 3.70
N ASN A 165 -0.66 4.42 2.66
CA ASN A 165 -0.83 4.76 1.24
C ASN A 165 0.02 5.97 0.80
N GLN A 166 1.26 6.01 1.31
CA GLN A 166 2.26 7.03 1.04
C GLN A 166 3.32 6.45 0.10
N ASP A 167 2.93 6.25 -1.17
CA ASP A 167 3.77 5.56 -2.16
C ASP A 167 4.25 6.49 -3.26
N TYR A 168 3.43 7.49 -3.61
CA TYR A 168 3.63 8.31 -4.79
C TYR A 168 4.24 9.66 -4.49
N ILE A 169 5.06 10.11 -5.43
CA ILE A 169 5.58 11.47 -5.53
C ILE A 169 5.20 12.08 -6.89
N ILE A 170 5.10 13.39 -6.94
CA ILE A 170 4.73 14.15 -8.13
C ILE A 170 5.82 15.14 -8.51
N ASN A 171 6.05 15.30 -9.79
CA ASN A 171 6.90 16.37 -10.31
C ASN A 171 6.18 17.72 -10.13
N TRP A 172 6.64 18.47 -9.14
CA TRP A 172 6.17 19.84 -8.82
C TRP A 172 7.32 20.85 -8.91
N GLU A 173 8.36 20.54 -9.68
CA GLU A 173 9.49 21.42 -9.92
C GLU A 173 9.04 22.80 -10.42
N HIS A 174 9.65 23.88 -9.91
CA HIS A 174 9.28 25.25 -10.25
C HIS A 174 7.78 25.56 -10.06
N ASP A 175 7.25 25.17 -8.89
CA ASP A 175 5.83 25.34 -8.52
C ASP A 175 4.88 24.68 -9.54
N GLY A 176 5.27 23.51 -10.05
CA GLY A 176 4.46 22.71 -10.96
C GLY A 176 4.40 23.23 -12.40
N ALA A 177 5.42 23.98 -12.86
CA ALA A 177 5.45 24.59 -14.19
C ALA A 177 5.07 23.60 -15.30
N GLY A 178 5.64 22.37 -15.29
CA GLY A 178 5.33 21.35 -16.29
C GLY A 178 3.86 20.91 -16.31
N LEU A 179 3.17 20.93 -15.17
CA LEU A 179 1.74 20.63 -15.07
C LEU A 179 0.90 21.83 -15.50
N TRP A 180 1.32 23.07 -15.20
CA TRP A 180 0.66 24.27 -15.68
C TRP A 180 0.71 24.37 -17.19
N ASP A 181 1.86 24.06 -17.81
CA ASP A 181 2.04 24.06 -19.27
C ASP A 181 1.25 22.93 -19.97
N PHE A 182 0.96 21.84 -19.25
CA PHE A 182 0.20 20.71 -19.79
C PHE A 182 -1.32 20.93 -19.80
N ARG A 183 -1.81 22.08 -19.32
CA ARG A 183 -3.23 22.44 -19.39
C ARG A 183 -3.67 22.63 -20.86
N PRO A 184 -4.91 22.31 -21.22
CA PRO A 184 -6.05 21.93 -20.35
C PRO A 184 -6.14 20.43 -20.02
N ARG A 185 -5.16 19.60 -20.44
CA ARG A 185 -5.17 18.15 -20.11
C ARG A 185 -5.02 17.94 -18.63
N SER A 186 -3.96 18.47 -18.02
CA SER A 186 -3.85 18.51 -16.56
C SER A 186 -4.88 19.48 -15.97
N VAL A 187 -5.36 19.18 -14.77
CA VAL A 187 -6.30 20.05 -14.05
C VAL A 187 -5.80 20.29 -12.64
N ILE A 188 -5.30 21.49 -12.39
CA ILE A 188 -4.80 21.90 -11.10
C ILE A 188 -5.96 22.54 -10.33
N ARG A 189 -6.35 21.92 -9.20
CA ARG A 189 -7.43 22.37 -8.33
C ARG A 189 -6.92 22.65 -6.94
N ASN A 190 -7.43 23.71 -6.33
CA ASN A 190 -7.21 24.06 -4.94
C ASN A 190 -5.71 24.11 -4.53
N PRO A 191 -4.80 24.74 -5.32
CA PRO A 191 -3.37 24.75 -5.01
C PRO A 191 -3.03 25.43 -3.68
N ASP A 192 -3.89 26.31 -3.15
CA ASP A 192 -3.71 26.96 -1.85
C ASP A 192 -3.81 25.99 -0.65
N TYR A 193 -4.26 24.76 -0.90
CA TYR A 193 -4.33 23.68 0.10
C TYR A 193 -3.19 22.67 -0.02
N TYR A 194 -2.32 22.79 -1.03
CA TYR A 194 -1.17 21.90 -1.15
C TYR A 194 -0.20 22.10 0.00
N PHE A 195 0.49 21.03 0.37
CA PHE A 195 1.48 20.96 1.46
C PHE A 195 0.92 21.10 2.88
N LYS A 196 -0.38 21.35 3.04
CA LYS A 196 -1.01 21.47 4.36
C LYS A 196 -1.35 20.10 4.94
N PRO A 197 -1.33 19.96 6.28
CA PRO A 197 -1.84 18.75 6.94
C PRO A 197 -3.27 18.46 6.51
N ALA A 198 -3.58 17.20 6.25
CA ALA A 198 -4.87 16.81 5.70
C ALA A 198 -5.33 15.42 6.15
N ILE A 199 -6.64 15.20 6.12
CA ILE A 199 -7.24 13.87 6.19
C ILE A 199 -7.71 13.49 4.79
N SER A 200 -7.11 12.44 4.22
CA SER A 200 -7.40 12.00 2.85
C SER A 200 -8.13 10.65 2.82
N TRP A 201 -8.87 10.46 1.76
CA TRP A 201 -9.54 9.19 1.45
C TRP A 201 -9.42 8.85 -0.03
N SER A 202 -9.74 7.61 -0.40
CA SER A 202 -9.88 7.19 -1.81
C SER A 202 -11.31 7.47 -2.27
N ASN A 203 -11.48 8.24 -3.34
CA ASN A 203 -12.83 8.57 -3.85
C ASN A 203 -13.56 7.35 -4.43
N VAL A 204 -12.83 6.31 -4.80
CA VAL A 204 -13.37 5.01 -5.22
C VAL A 204 -12.86 3.94 -4.27
N SER A 205 -13.76 3.15 -3.70
CA SER A 205 -13.43 2.03 -2.83
C SER A 205 -14.19 0.79 -3.27
N SER A 206 -13.54 -0.37 -3.23
CA SER A 206 -14.20 -1.66 -3.44
C SER A 206 -15.08 -2.11 -2.26
N GLY A 207 -15.18 -1.29 -1.22
CA GLY A 207 -15.91 -1.57 0.02
C GLY A 207 -16.11 -0.32 0.87
N GLU A 208 -15.71 -0.39 2.12
CA GLU A 208 -15.88 0.71 3.07
C GLU A 208 -14.89 1.85 2.81
N PRO A 209 -15.27 3.11 3.06
CA PRO A 209 -14.34 4.23 3.07
C PRO A 209 -13.34 4.09 4.22
N SER A 210 -12.15 4.62 4.02
CA SER A 210 -11.11 4.68 5.05
C SER A 210 -10.36 6.00 4.95
N PHE A 211 -10.03 6.58 6.10
CA PHE A 211 -9.45 7.91 6.20
C PHE A 211 -8.08 7.83 6.86
N ARG A 212 -7.13 8.58 6.30
CA ARG A 212 -5.72 8.62 6.71
C ARG A 212 -5.31 10.05 6.96
N PHE A 213 -4.58 10.25 8.03
CA PHE A 213 -3.94 11.52 8.29
C PHE A 213 -2.61 11.60 7.53
N TYR A 214 -2.31 12.77 7.03
CA TYR A 214 -1.06 13.13 6.40
C TYR A 214 -0.58 14.44 7.00
N ASP A 215 0.68 14.43 7.45
CA ASP A 215 1.37 15.64 7.86
C ASP A 215 1.51 16.60 6.67
N GLN A 216 2.13 17.75 6.89
CA GLN A 216 2.50 18.66 5.80
C GLN A 216 3.36 17.96 4.73
N GLY A 217 3.55 18.59 3.58
CA GLY A 217 4.46 18.12 2.53
C GLY A 217 3.79 17.47 1.34
N SER A 218 2.46 17.25 1.37
CA SER A 218 1.78 16.50 0.32
C SER A 218 0.93 17.37 -0.62
N ILE A 219 0.91 16.96 -1.90
CA ILE A 219 -0.03 17.46 -2.90
C ILE A 219 -1.12 16.39 -3.10
N PHE A 220 -2.38 16.74 -2.85
CA PHE A 220 -3.48 15.79 -2.96
C PHE A 220 -4.05 15.71 -4.38
N GLY A 221 -4.49 14.51 -4.74
CA GLY A 221 -4.99 14.18 -6.05
C GLY A 221 -6.51 14.23 -6.20
N HIS A 222 -6.95 14.04 -7.41
CA HIS A 222 -8.36 13.88 -7.73
C HIS A 222 -8.93 12.53 -7.22
N VAL A 223 -8.12 11.47 -7.14
CA VAL A 223 -8.52 10.16 -6.60
C VAL A 223 -8.29 10.11 -5.08
N GLY A 224 -7.19 10.65 -4.59
CA GLY A 224 -6.91 10.86 -3.17
C GLY A 224 -7.39 12.25 -2.75
N GLN A 225 -8.70 12.40 -2.59
CA GLN A 225 -9.31 13.65 -2.12
C GLN A 225 -8.99 13.86 -0.64
N ALA A 226 -9.08 15.11 -0.19
CA ALA A 226 -8.72 15.45 1.18
C ALA A 226 -9.66 16.52 1.77
N PHE A 227 -9.80 16.52 3.09
CA PHE A 227 -10.35 17.64 3.81
C PHE A 227 -9.35 18.19 4.82
N PHE A 228 -9.44 19.49 5.05
CA PHE A 228 -8.46 20.27 5.78
C PHE A 228 -9.12 20.77 7.06
N PRO A 229 -8.81 20.19 8.22
CA PRO A 229 -9.34 20.62 9.51
C PRO A 229 -8.95 22.07 9.78
N THR A 230 -9.90 22.87 10.27
CA THR A 230 -9.63 24.25 10.72
C THR A 230 -9.17 24.30 12.18
N HIS A 231 -9.35 23.19 12.90
CA HIS A 231 -9.02 23.02 14.31
C HIS A 231 -8.38 21.64 14.51
N ASP A 232 -8.62 21.00 15.64
CA ASP A 232 -8.05 19.72 16.03
C ASP A 232 -8.33 18.59 15.02
N VAL A 233 -7.29 17.86 14.67
CA VAL A 233 -7.34 16.76 13.69
C VAL A 233 -7.96 15.50 14.29
N GLU A 234 -7.64 15.19 15.56
CA GLU A 234 -7.94 13.92 16.20
C GLU A 234 -9.44 13.63 16.27
N PRO A 235 -10.32 14.55 16.70
CA PRO A 235 -11.74 14.28 16.71
C PRO A 235 -12.31 14.03 15.30
N LEU A 236 -11.81 14.73 14.28
CA LEU A 236 -12.31 14.58 12.92
C LEU A 236 -11.89 13.26 12.28
N ILE A 237 -10.64 12.83 12.45
CA ILE A 237 -10.22 11.53 11.94
C ILE A 237 -10.83 10.38 12.75
N GLY A 238 -11.03 10.57 14.07
CA GLY A 238 -11.74 9.62 14.92
C GLY A 238 -13.18 9.41 14.44
N PHE A 239 -13.91 10.51 14.20
CA PHE A 239 -15.25 10.44 13.62
C PHE A 239 -15.23 9.79 12.23
N ALA A 240 -14.36 10.25 11.32
CA ALA A 240 -14.31 9.78 9.94
C ALA A 240 -14.08 8.25 9.84
N ASN A 241 -13.27 7.66 10.74
CA ASN A 241 -13.00 6.22 10.77
C ASN A 241 -13.99 5.41 11.63
N SER A 242 -14.98 6.06 12.26
CA SER A 242 -15.97 5.38 13.09
C SER A 242 -17.06 4.65 12.29
N SER A 243 -17.66 3.65 12.91
CA SER A 243 -18.85 2.97 12.37
C SER A 243 -20.05 3.91 12.22
N THR A 244 -20.16 4.93 13.06
CA THR A 244 -21.15 6.00 12.99
C THR A 244 -21.03 6.79 11.69
N CYS A 245 -19.82 7.28 11.36
CA CYS A 245 -19.56 7.98 10.11
C CYS A 245 -19.86 7.11 8.89
N ARG A 246 -19.46 5.84 8.92
CA ARG A 246 -19.75 4.89 7.85
C ARG A 246 -21.26 4.75 7.60
N SER A 247 -22.05 4.64 8.66
CA SER A 247 -23.51 4.51 8.55
C SER A 247 -24.15 5.79 8.00
N LEU A 248 -23.68 6.96 8.41
CA LEU A 248 -24.14 8.26 7.87
C LEU A 248 -23.71 8.46 6.41
N LEU A 249 -22.49 8.03 6.05
CA LEU A 249 -22.00 8.08 4.67
C LEU A 249 -22.80 7.17 3.73
N ALA A 250 -23.23 6.00 4.18
CA ALA A 250 -24.08 5.10 3.38
C ALA A 250 -25.42 5.76 2.98
N VAL A 251 -25.89 6.73 3.76
CA VAL A 251 -27.07 7.54 3.40
C VAL A 251 -26.74 8.57 2.32
N LEU A 252 -25.57 9.20 2.42
CA LEU A 252 -25.13 10.26 1.51
C LEU A 252 -24.55 9.70 0.20
N SER A 253 -23.96 8.52 0.24
CA SER A 253 -23.35 7.84 -0.92
C SER A 253 -23.71 6.36 -0.92
N PRO A 254 -24.82 5.96 -1.52
CA PRO A 254 -25.19 4.55 -1.64
C PRO A 254 -24.32 3.80 -2.67
N THR A 255 -23.41 4.49 -3.34
CA THR A 255 -22.46 3.93 -4.31
C THR A 255 -21.06 3.79 -3.69
N LEU A 256 -20.14 3.15 -4.41
CA LEU A 256 -18.73 3.02 -4.01
C LEU A 256 -17.88 4.29 -4.29
N HIS A 257 -18.53 5.39 -4.67
CA HIS A 257 -17.89 6.68 -4.93
C HIS A 257 -18.16 7.66 -3.79
N PHE A 258 -17.09 8.19 -3.22
CA PHE A 258 -17.11 9.12 -2.09
C PHE A 258 -16.50 10.46 -2.50
N GLU A 259 -17.33 11.32 -3.11
CA GLU A 259 -16.88 12.63 -3.59
C GLU A 259 -16.87 13.69 -2.49
N ALA A 260 -16.00 14.69 -2.61
CA ALA A 260 -15.86 15.78 -1.62
C ALA A 260 -17.18 16.48 -1.28
N GLY A 261 -18.09 16.63 -2.26
CA GLY A 261 -19.41 17.22 -2.04
C GLY A 261 -20.32 16.37 -1.15
N GLN A 262 -20.21 15.04 -1.22
CA GLN A 262 -20.98 14.14 -0.35
C GLN A 262 -20.42 14.18 1.09
N LEU A 263 -19.08 14.15 1.22
CA LEU A 263 -18.45 14.29 2.53
C LEU A 263 -18.73 15.65 3.16
N ALA A 264 -18.76 16.73 2.38
CA ALA A 264 -19.11 18.06 2.88
C ALA A 264 -20.48 18.10 3.58
N SER A 265 -21.39 17.20 3.22
CA SER A 265 -22.73 17.10 3.80
C SER A 265 -22.82 16.18 5.02
N LEU A 266 -21.71 15.54 5.46
CA LEU A 266 -21.70 14.75 6.70
C LEU A 266 -22.04 15.63 7.90
N PRO A 267 -22.99 15.22 8.76
CA PRO A 267 -23.35 16.00 9.93
C PRO A 267 -22.31 15.83 11.04
N ILE A 268 -21.68 16.88 11.46
CA ILE A 268 -20.78 16.91 12.62
C ILE A 268 -21.55 17.45 13.82
N VAL A 269 -21.77 16.58 14.78
CA VAL A 269 -22.33 16.97 16.08
C VAL A 269 -21.19 17.49 16.96
N HIS A 270 -21.25 18.78 17.33
CA HIS A 270 -20.26 19.35 18.23
C HIS A 270 -20.41 18.72 19.61
N THR A 271 -19.40 18.05 20.04
CA THR A 271 -19.21 17.71 21.44
C THR A 271 -18.47 18.86 22.10
N THR A 272 -18.88 19.24 23.31
CA THR A 272 -18.03 20.04 24.18
C THR A 272 -16.83 19.17 24.51
N SER A 273 -15.73 19.40 23.83
CA SER A 273 -14.59 18.53 23.57
C SER A 273 -13.80 17.97 24.76
N ALA A 274 -14.36 18.01 25.96
CA ALA A 274 -13.68 17.54 27.18
C ALA A 274 -13.75 16.02 27.40
N GLN A 275 -14.50 15.27 26.59
CA GLN A 275 -14.78 13.85 26.87
C GLN A 275 -14.19 12.85 25.86
N HIS A 276 -13.75 13.28 24.69
CA HIS A 276 -13.02 12.39 23.79
C HIS A 276 -11.54 12.37 24.16
N ASP A 277 -11.04 11.22 24.57
CA ASP A 277 -9.63 11.10 24.88
C ASP A 277 -8.83 11.11 23.57
N ARG A 278 -8.23 12.27 23.24
CA ARG A 278 -7.41 12.46 22.05
C ARG A 278 -6.21 11.53 22.02
N SER A 279 -5.77 11.06 23.19
CA SER A 279 -4.64 10.15 23.29
C SER A 279 -4.92 8.81 22.60
N ILE A 280 -6.19 8.35 22.59
CA ILE A 280 -6.61 7.15 21.87
C ILE A 280 -6.35 7.30 20.37
N ILE A 281 -6.74 8.43 19.79
CA ILE A 281 -6.58 8.68 18.36
C ILE A 281 -5.11 8.86 18.00
N GLN A 282 -4.36 9.61 18.81
CA GLN A 282 -2.92 9.75 18.61
C GLN A 282 -2.23 8.39 18.68
N ARG A 283 -2.57 7.56 19.66
CA ARG A 283 -2.00 6.22 19.80
C ARG A 283 -2.32 5.33 18.59
N LEU A 284 -3.55 5.38 18.06
CA LEU A 284 -3.92 4.69 16.81
C LEU A 284 -3.06 5.16 15.63
N MET A 285 -2.90 6.47 15.46
CA MET A 285 -2.07 7.01 14.39
C MET A 285 -0.60 6.54 14.54
N ASP A 286 -0.06 6.55 15.75
CA ASP A 286 1.32 6.11 16.02
C ASP A 286 1.50 4.62 15.71
N ILE A 287 0.60 3.74 16.19
CA ILE A 287 0.64 2.30 15.90
C ILE A 287 0.63 2.04 14.37
N LEU A 288 -0.25 2.71 13.63
CA LEU A 288 -0.38 2.50 12.19
C LEU A 288 0.80 3.12 11.42
N LYS A 289 1.39 4.21 11.91
CA LYS A 289 2.60 4.84 11.38
C LYS A 289 3.82 3.94 11.56
N ASP A 290 3.99 3.39 12.76
CA ASP A 290 5.08 2.46 13.06
C ASP A 290 4.98 1.19 12.21
N ASP A 291 3.78 0.61 12.09
CA ASP A 291 3.53 -0.53 11.20
C ASP A 291 3.85 -0.21 9.74
N TRP A 292 3.42 0.95 9.24
CA TRP A 292 3.72 1.37 7.87
C TRP A 292 5.22 1.52 7.62
N ASN A 293 5.92 2.13 8.58
CA ASN A 293 7.35 2.38 8.50
C ASN A 293 8.23 1.15 8.78
N ALA A 294 7.66 0.03 9.21
CA ALA A 294 8.37 -1.24 9.37
C ALA A 294 8.74 -1.91 8.03
N TYR A 295 8.27 -1.39 6.90
CA TYR A 295 8.48 -1.99 5.57
C TYR A 295 9.27 -1.06 4.65
N GLU A 296 10.23 -1.61 3.89
CA GLU A 296 11.16 -0.88 3.02
C GLU A 296 10.50 -0.11 1.85
N THR A 297 9.21 -0.35 1.60
CA THR A 297 8.40 0.43 0.66
C THR A 297 7.89 1.75 1.23
N SER A 298 8.05 1.99 2.53
CA SER A 298 7.81 3.29 3.15
C SER A 298 9.05 4.17 3.08
N TRP A 299 8.89 5.46 2.79
CA TRP A 299 10.01 6.43 2.88
C TRP A 299 10.43 6.72 4.33
N GLY A 300 9.61 6.35 5.31
CA GLY A 300 9.92 6.43 6.74
C GLY A 300 10.65 5.20 7.29
N PHE A 301 10.94 4.20 6.45
CA PHE A 301 11.62 2.97 6.85
C PHE A 301 13.04 3.25 7.37
N GLN A 302 13.39 2.72 8.53
CA GLN A 302 14.68 2.92 9.17
C GLN A 302 15.53 1.66 9.16
N THR A 303 14.99 0.55 9.60
CA THR A 303 15.68 -0.74 9.66
C THR A 303 14.69 -1.90 9.64
N SER A 304 15.17 -3.10 9.31
CA SER A 304 14.34 -4.30 9.38
C SER A 304 13.90 -4.59 10.83
N PRO A 305 12.62 -4.86 11.09
CA PRO A 305 12.16 -5.25 12.42
C PRO A 305 12.89 -6.45 13.01
N LEU A 306 13.40 -7.35 12.19
CA LEU A 306 14.18 -8.51 12.64
C LEU A 306 15.60 -8.12 13.07
N ILE A 307 16.20 -7.13 12.42
CA ILE A 307 17.51 -6.61 12.81
C ILE A 307 17.41 -5.81 14.10
N GLU A 308 16.40 -4.96 14.22
CA GLU A 308 16.17 -4.18 15.44
C GLU A 308 16.08 -5.09 16.68
N ARG A 309 15.36 -6.21 16.56
CA ARG A 309 15.16 -7.19 17.65
C ARG A 309 16.35 -8.11 17.88
N SER A 310 17.30 -8.19 16.96
CA SER A 310 18.52 -8.99 17.10
C SER A 310 19.65 -8.26 17.83
N GLN A 311 19.59 -6.94 18.01
CA GLN A 311 20.65 -6.12 18.64
C GLN A 311 21.04 -6.55 20.07
N SER A 312 20.26 -7.43 20.69
CA SER A 312 20.56 -8.01 22.00
C SER A 312 21.35 -9.34 21.92
N GLY A 313 21.91 -9.72 20.77
CA GLY A 313 22.65 -10.99 20.58
C GLY A 313 21.75 -12.21 20.38
N GLY A 314 20.52 -12.01 19.91
CA GLY A 314 19.54 -13.08 19.68
C GLY A 314 19.68 -13.79 18.33
N SER A 315 19.06 -14.97 18.23
CA SER A 315 18.93 -15.69 16.94
C SER A 315 17.84 -15.06 16.06
N LEU A 316 17.86 -15.36 14.77
CA LEU A 316 16.77 -15.01 13.85
C LEU A 316 15.42 -15.59 14.32
N HIS A 317 15.45 -16.78 14.94
CA HIS A 317 14.24 -17.39 15.50
C HIS A 317 13.64 -16.52 16.61
N ASP A 318 14.48 -16.04 17.55
CA ASP A 318 14.00 -15.22 18.66
C ASP A 318 13.48 -13.87 18.17
N ALA A 319 14.16 -13.26 17.18
CA ALA A 319 13.70 -12.02 16.55
C ALA A 319 12.35 -12.18 15.83
N LEU A 320 12.14 -13.31 15.12
CA LEU A 320 10.86 -13.64 14.48
C LEU A 320 9.74 -13.86 15.51
N GLU A 321 10.03 -14.57 16.60
CA GLU A 321 9.04 -14.79 17.66
C GLU A 321 8.65 -13.47 18.32
N CYS A 322 9.61 -12.62 18.64
CA CYS A 322 9.37 -11.31 19.21
C CYS A 322 8.50 -10.46 18.26
N TRP A 323 8.87 -10.39 16.97
CA TRP A 323 8.09 -9.61 15.98
C TRP A 323 6.68 -10.15 15.80
N TRP A 324 6.48 -11.46 15.80
CA TRP A 324 5.15 -12.07 15.78
C TRP A 324 4.29 -11.64 16.97
N GLN A 325 4.85 -11.71 18.19
CA GLN A 325 4.13 -11.32 19.41
C GLN A 325 3.81 -9.83 19.44
N ASP A 326 4.78 -8.97 19.06
CA ASP A 326 4.57 -7.51 18.97
C ASP A 326 3.49 -7.15 17.95
N SER A 327 3.49 -7.83 16.80
CA SER A 327 2.49 -7.62 15.73
C SER A 327 1.08 -7.99 16.19
N LEU A 328 0.94 -9.10 16.92
CA LEU A 328 -0.35 -9.50 17.49
C LEU A 328 -0.80 -8.54 18.59
N HIS A 329 0.14 -8.08 19.43
CA HIS A 329 -0.15 -7.09 20.48
C HIS A 329 -0.64 -5.78 19.86
N ALA A 330 0.10 -5.23 18.89
CA ALA A 330 -0.28 -4.00 18.19
C ALA A 330 -1.65 -4.13 17.49
N ALA A 331 -1.93 -5.29 16.88
CA ALA A 331 -3.22 -5.52 16.24
C ALA A 331 -4.39 -5.55 17.23
N ARG A 332 -4.20 -6.15 18.43
CA ARG A 332 -5.22 -6.18 19.48
C ARG A 332 -5.39 -4.82 20.14
N GLU A 333 -4.30 -4.12 20.44
CA GLU A 333 -4.35 -2.76 20.97
C GLU A 333 -5.12 -1.83 20.00
N ALA A 334 -4.78 -1.84 18.73
CA ALA A 334 -5.49 -1.06 17.73
C ALA A 334 -6.98 -1.45 17.61
N GLN A 335 -7.32 -2.74 17.73
CA GLN A 335 -8.69 -3.23 17.76
C GLN A 335 -9.48 -2.65 18.92
N GLU A 336 -8.91 -2.67 20.12
CA GLU A 336 -9.52 -2.14 21.35
C GLU A 336 -9.75 -0.65 21.24
N LEU A 337 -8.74 0.11 20.77
CA LEU A 337 -8.83 1.56 20.58
C LEU A 337 -9.84 1.93 19.48
N GLU A 338 -9.89 1.21 18.36
CA GLU A 338 -10.93 1.42 17.33
C GLU A 338 -12.34 1.09 17.84
N THR A 339 -12.49 0.08 18.67
CA THR A 339 -13.75 -0.29 19.32
C THR A 339 -14.19 0.81 20.30
N GLU A 340 -13.27 1.35 21.10
CA GLU A 340 -13.55 2.46 22.00
C GLU A 340 -13.94 3.73 21.24
N ASN A 341 -13.23 4.06 20.16
CA ASN A 341 -13.60 5.15 19.26
C ASN A 341 -15.01 4.97 18.67
N ASN A 342 -15.36 3.77 18.22
CA ASN A 342 -16.72 3.47 17.73
C ASN A 342 -17.77 3.66 18.82
N ARG A 343 -17.52 3.20 20.05
CA ARG A 343 -18.43 3.35 21.19
C ARG A 343 -18.66 4.82 21.48
N TYR A 344 -17.59 5.61 21.59
CA TYR A 344 -17.69 7.05 21.82
C TYR A 344 -18.57 7.75 20.77
N TRP A 345 -18.30 7.56 19.49
CA TRP A 345 -19.06 8.23 18.43
C TRP A 345 -20.49 7.70 18.31
N SER A 346 -20.74 6.42 18.60
CA SER A 346 -22.12 5.90 18.65
C SER A 346 -22.94 6.55 19.77
N GLU A 347 -22.33 6.78 20.94
CA GLU A 347 -22.96 7.47 22.07
C GLU A 347 -23.26 8.93 21.77
N VAL A 348 -22.29 9.66 21.19
CA VAL A 348 -22.45 11.07 20.79
C VAL A 348 -23.64 11.26 19.85
N TYR A 349 -23.86 10.32 18.94
CA TYR A 349 -24.95 10.38 17.96
C TYR A 349 -26.23 9.67 18.41
N GLY A 350 -26.21 8.95 19.55
CA GLY A 350 -27.33 8.16 20.05
C GLY A 350 -27.64 6.95 19.15
N LEU A 351 -26.61 6.29 18.62
CA LEU A 351 -26.70 5.19 17.67
C LEU A 351 -26.12 3.88 18.21
N GLN A 352 -26.00 3.73 19.53
CA GLN A 352 -25.35 2.57 20.19
C GLN A 352 -25.97 1.23 19.78
N ASP A 353 -27.29 1.22 19.58
CA ASP A 353 -28.03 0.02 19.22
C ASP A 353 -28.18 -0.18 17.70
N GLU A 354 -27.67 0.77 16.89
CA GLU A 354 -27.87 0.80 15.44
C GLU A 354 -26.60 0.56 14.63
N VAL A 355 -25.42 0.85 15.20
CA VAL A 355 -24.14 0.70 14.52
C VAL A 355 -23.25 -0.31 15.21
N PRO A 356 -22.46 -1.11 14.47
CA PRO A 356 -21.55 -2.04 15.11
C PRO A 356 -20.45 -1.29 15.86
N ILE A 357 -20.25 -1.64 17.11
CA ILE A 357 -19.20 -1.07 17.97
C ILE A 357 -17.91 -1.89 17.82
N GLU A 358 -18.02 -3.21 17.91
CA GLU A 358 -16.89 -4.12 17.85
C GLU A 358 -16.20 -4.13 16.49
N VAL A 359 -14.88 -4.12 16.51
CA VAL A 359 -14.05 -4.19 15.30
C VAL A 359 -13.40 -5.57 15.19
N PRO A 360 -13.66 -6.35 14.14
CA PRO A 360 -12.99 -7.63 13.97
C PRO A 360 -11.50 -7.42 13.61
N LEU A 361 -10.61 -8.29 14.10
CA LEU A 361 -9.17 -8.24 13.79
C LEU A 361 -8.89 -8.17 12.28
N SER A 362 -9.70 -8.84 11.46
CA SER A 362 -9.59 -8.80 10.00
C SER A 362 -9.85 -7.42 9.38
N ARG A 363 -10.26 -6.42 10.17
CA ARG A 363 -10.53 -5.04 9.74
C ARG A 363 -9.53 -4.03 10.32
N VAL A 364 -8.65 -4.45 11.21
CA VAL A 364 -7.55 -3.64 11.73
C VAL A 364 -6.42 -3.61 10.70
N SER A 365 -6.27 -2.49 10.00
CA SER A 365 -5.51 -2.37 8.75
C SER A 365 -3.99 -2.22 8.94
N LEU A 366 -3.39 -2.99 9.86
CA LEU A 366 -1.94 -3.11 9.99
C LEU A 366 -1.39 -4.13 8.98
N THR A 367 -0.26 -3.81 8.37
CA THR A 367 0.44 -4.72 7.45
C THR A 367 1.00 -5.93 8.19
N SER A 368 1.42 -5.74 9.44
CA SER A 368 1.89 -6.81 10.33
C SER A 368 0.77 -7.66 10.92
N ASN A 369 -0.49 -7.20 10.85
CA ASN A 369 -1.64 -7.98 11.32
C ASN A 369 -1.96 -9.16 10.39
N PRO A 370 -1.70 -10.40 10.80
CA PRO A 370 -1.90 -11.57 9.93
C PRO A 370 -3.37 -11.80 9.57
N TYR A 371 -4.30 -11.45 10.45
CA TYR A 371 -5.75 -11.61 10.20
C TYR A 371 -6.28 -10.64 9.14
N PHE A 372 -5.65 -9.48 8.99
CA PHE A 372 -5.93 -8.52 7.93
C PHE A 372 -5.18 -8.88 6.64
N ARG A 373 -3.85 -9.02 6.73
CA ARG A 373 -2.95 -9.23 5.57
C ARG A 373 -3.28 -10.52 4.81
N TYR A 374 -3.59 -11.58 5.53
CA TYR A 374 -3.88 -12.90 4.96
C TYR A 374 -5.34 -13.29 5.11
N ALA A 375 -6.26 -12.31 5.14
CA ALA A 375 -7.69 -12.58 5.23
C ALA A 375 -8.12 -13.59 4.16
N PRO A 376 -8.80 -14.68 4.54
CA PRO A 376 -9.19 -15.71 3.59
C PRO A 376 -10.32 -15.24 2.67
N SER A 377 -10.39 -15.79 1.47
CA SER A 377 -11.56 -15.61 0.61
C SER A 377 -12.83 -16.21 1.27
N LYS A 378 -14.01 -15.73 0.86
CA LYS A 378 -15.30 -16.17 1.43
C LYS A 378 -15.38 -17.71 1.52
N GLY A 379 -15.76 -18.22 2.70
CA GLY A 379 -15.95 -19.65 2.95
C GLY A 379 -14.70 -20.43 3.37
N THR A 380 -13.55 -19.78 3.46
CA THR A 380 -12.31 -20.40 3.96
C THR A 380 -12.01 -19.89 5.38
N VAL A 381 -11.58 -20.79 6.27
CA VAL A 381 -11.10 -20.44 7.62
C VAL A 381 -9.63 -20.83 7.70
N ARG A 382 -8.80 -19.98 8.30
CA ARG A 382 -7.39 -20.27 8.57
C ARG A 382 -7.17 -20.48 10.06
N THR A 383 -6.26 -21.40 10.38
CA THR A 383 -5.80 -21.61 11.76
C THR A 383 -4.72 -20.58 12.13
N ASP A 384 -4.48 -20.36 13.43
CA ASP A 384 -3.41 -19.48 13.90
C ASP A 384 -2.02 -19.96 13.44
N GLU A 385 -1.83 -21.27 13.30
CA GLU A 385 -0.60 -21.87 12.79
C GLU A 385 -0.39 -21.51 11.29
N GLU A 386 -1.46 -21.52 10.50
CA GLU A 386 -1.39 -21.10 9.08
C GLU A 386 -1.08 -19.60 8.96
N TYR A 387 -1.68 -18.75 9.79
CA TYR A 387 -1.36 -17.32 9.85
C TYR A 387 0.11 -17.11 10.24
N ARG A 388 0.58 -17.81 11.26
CA ARG A 388 1.97 -17.73 11.71
C ARG A 388 2.96 -18.16 10.61
N ARG A 389 2.66 -19.26 9.93
CA ARG A 389 3.49 -19.73 8.80
C ARG A 389 3.57 -18.69 7.67
N LEU A 390 2.45 -18.10 7.28
CA LEU A 390 2.42 -17.06 6.23
C LEU A 390 3.23 -15.82 6.67
N PHE A 391 3.05 -15.38 7.90
CA PHE A 391 3.81 -14.28 8.49
C PHE A 391 5.31 -14.56 8.48
N THR A 392 5.75 -15.74 8.92
CA THR A 392 7.17 -16.14 8.94
C THR A 392 7.77 -16.13 7.53
N VAL A 393 7.06 -16.67 6.53
CA VAL A 393 7.54 -16.67 5.13
C VAL A 393 7.73 -15.25 4.59
N ASP A 394 6.79 -14.35 4.85
CA ASP A 394 6.89 -12.98 4.40
C ASP A 394 8.00 -12.22 5.17
N ALA A 395 8.10 -12.42 6.50
CA ALA A 395 9.16 -11.83 7.31
C ALA A 395 10.57 -12.24 6.85
N VAL A 396 10.74 -13.51 6.49
CA VAL A 396 11.97 -14.04 5.90
C VAL A 396 12.28 -13.36 4.55
N ARG A 397 11.28 -13.20 3.69
CA ARG A 397 11.45 -12.51 2.41
C ARG A 397 11.78 -11.03 2.59
N ASP A 398 11.18 -10.39 3.60
CA ASP A 398 11.47 -9.00 3.96
C ASP A 398 12.92 -8.85 4.45
N LEU A 399 13.41 -9.78 5.28
CA LEU A 399 14.80 -9.81 5.71
C LEU A 399 15.78 -10.02 4.55
N ILE A 400 15.45 -10.94 3.62
CA ILE A 400 16.30 -11.16 2.43
C ILE A 400 16.36 -9.90 1.56
N SER A 401 15.23 -9.21 1.37
CA SER A 401 15.20 -7.97 0.60
C SER A 401 16.02 -6.86 1.26
N TYR A 402 15.86 -6.67 2.57
CA TYR A 402 16.69 -5.74 3.35
C TYR A 402 18.18 -6.10 3.28
N GLY A 403 18.51 -7.38 3.43
CA GLY A 403 19.89 -7.86 3.32
C GLY A 403 20.49 -7.55 1.95
N VAL A 404 19.76 -7.77 0.86
CA VAL A 404 20.20 -7.36 -0.48
C VAL A 404 20.38 -5.84 -0.56
N GLY A 405 19.53 -5.08 0.10
CA GLY A 405 19.72 -3.63 0.26
C GLY A 405 21.05 -3.29 0.94
N CYS A 406 21.43 -4.02 2.00
CA CYS A 406 22.73 -3.87 2.64
C CYS A 406 23.89 -4.32 1.72
N LEU A 407 23.71 -5.39 0.92
CA LEU A 407 24.71 -5.81 -0.05
C LEU A 407 25.04 -4.71 -1.05
N PHE A 408 24.06 -3.91 -1.45
CA PHE A 408 24.23 -2.79 -2.37
C PHE A 408 24.54 -1.45 -1.69
N GLY A 409 24.52 -1.39 -0.37
CA GLY A 409 24.73 -0.16 0.38
C GLY A 409 23.54 0.79 0.42
N ARG A 410 22.35 0.35 -0.02
CA ARG A 410 21.12 1.12 0.16
C ARG A 410 20.80 1.32 1.64
N TYR A 411 21.08 0.30 2.45
CA TYR A 411 20.95 0.30 3.90
C TYR A 411 22.27 -0.08 4.58
N SER A 412 22.37 0.18 5.87
CA SER A 412 23.47 -0.20 6.74
C SER A 412 22.95 -0.89 8.00
N LEU A 413 23.77 -1.74 8.61
CA LEU A 413 23.51 -2.27 9.96
C LEU A 413 23.83 -1.24 11.07
N ASP A 414 24.58 -0.20 10.72
CA ASP A 414 25.14 0.78 11.67
C ASP A 414 24.38 2.12 11.67
N THR A 415 23.68 2.42 10.58
CA THR A 415 22.97 3.70 10.41
C THR A 415 21.54 3.44 9.93
N PRO A 416 20.51 3.98 10.61
CA PRO A 416 19.13 3.80 10.20
C PRO A 416 18.80 4.58 8.92
N GLY A 417 17.86 4.05 8.15
CA GLY A 417 17.34 4.67 6.92
C GLY A 417 18.20 4.41 5.70
N LEU A 418 18.02 5.25 4.69
CA LEU A 418 18.70 5.13 3.41
C LEU A 418 20.12 5.69 3.50
N VAL A 419 21.10 4.97 2.95
CA VAL A 419 22.49 5.42 2.80
C VAL A 419 22.77 5.76 1.34
N LEU A 420 22.78 4.79 0.43
CA LEU A 420 22.94 5.05 -1.00
C LEU A 420 21.58 5.04 -1.69
N ALA A 421 21.04 6.21 -1.95
CA ALA A 421 19.72 6.37 -2.57
C ALA A 421 19.69 7.51 -3.61
N ASP A 422 20.85 7.94 -4.09
CA ASP A 422 21.00 8.94 -5.13
C ASP A 422 21.68 8.35 -6.36
N GLN A 423 21.33 8.85 -7.54
CA GLN A 423 21.91 8.37 -8.79
C GLN A 423 23.42 8.57 -8.84
N GLY A 424 24.14 7.51 -9.22
CA GLY A 424 25.59 7.53 -9.36
C GLY A 424 26.34 7.40 -8.03
N SER A 425 25.64 7.05 -6.94
CA SER A 425 26.27 6.81 -5.64
C SER A 425 27.34 5.71 -5.71
N SER A 426 28.44 5.91 -5.04
CA SER A 426 29.63 5.04 -4.99
C SER A 426 29.81 4.40 -3.62
N ILE A 427 30.72 3.42 -3.53
CA ILE A 427 31.14 2.86 -2.25
C ILE A 427 31.80 3.92 -1.35
N GLN A 428 32.45 4.94 -1.93
CA GLN A 428 33.06 6.01 -1.15
C GLN A 428 31.98 6.85 -0.46
N ASP A 429 30.89 7.17 -1.15
CA ASP A 429 29.75 7.89 -0.53
C ASP A 429 29.16 7.10 0.64
N PHE A 430 29.13 5.76 0.55
CA PHE A 430 28.74 4.91 1.66
C PHE A 430 29.70 5.03 2.85
N LEU A 431 31.01 4.95 2.60
CA LEU A 431 32.05 5.02 3.63
C LEU A 431 32.14 6.41 4.27
N ASP A 432 31.78 7.46 3.56
CA ASP A 432 31.71 8.82 4.10
C ASP A 432 30.57 8.95 5.14
N VAL A 433 29.47 8.20 4.97
CA VAL A 433 28.34 8.14 5.92
C VAL A 433 28.60 7.11 7.03
N VAL A 434 29.20 5.96 6.70
CA VAL A 434 29.48 4.82 7.61
C VAL A 434 30.97 4.48 7.54
N PRO A 435 31.85 5.21 8.25
CA PRO A 435 33.31 5.04 8.09
C PRO A 435 33.86 3.69 8.55
N ASN A 436 33.21 3.02 9.49
CA ASN A 436 33.62 1.71 10.02
C ASN A 436 32.43 0.73 10.01
N PRO A 437 32.00 0.26 8.83
CA PRO A 437 30.80 -0.54 8.73
C PRO A 437 30.97 -1.94 9.33
N THR A 438 29.97 -2.38 10.10
CA THR A 438 29.84 -3.78 10.55
C THR A 438 29.73 -4.75 9.37
N PHE A 439 29.12 -4.28 8.28
CA PHE A 439 29.04 -4.99 7.00
C PHE A 439 29.34 -4.03 5.85
N THR A 440 30.37 -4.35 5.07
CA THR A 440 30.77 -3.54 3.91
C THR A 440 29.97 -3.97 2.68
N PRO A 441 29.29 -3.04 1.98
CA PRO A 441 28.59 -3.32 0.72
C PRO A 441 29.52 -3.81 -0.38
N ASP A 442 28.93 -4.24 -1.48
CA ASP A 442 29.66 -4.58 -2.70
C ASP A 442 30.36 -3.34 -3.28
N GLU A 443 31.58 -3.56 -3.81
CA GLU A 443 32.43 -2.44 -4.24
C GLU A 443 31.93 -1.79 -5.54
N ASP A 444 31.59 -2.59 -6.54
CA ASP A 444 31.24 -2.10 -7.88
C ASP A 444 29.71 -2.02 -8.15
N GLY A 445 28.91 -2.50 -7.20
CA GLY A 445 27.45 -2.49 -7.32
C GLY A 445 26.90 -3.52 -8.29
N VAL A 446 27.63 -4.61 -8.55
CA VAL A 446 27.23 -5.75 -9.39
C VAL A 446 27.34 -7.03 -8.59
N ILE A 447 26.27 -7.77 -8.42
CA ILE A 447 26.26 -9.01 -7.64
C ILE A 447 25.84 -10.18 -8.54
N PRO A 448 26.74 -11.14 -8.83
CA PRO A 448 26.42 -12.29 -9.67
C PRO A 448 25.49 -13.29 -8.95
N ILE A 449 24.55 -13.82 -9.72
CA ILE A 449 23.62 -14.88 -9.29
C ILE A 449 23.78 -16.08 -10.23
N THR A 450 24.44 -17.11 -9.77
CA THR A 450 24.70 -18.31 -10.56
C THR A 450 24.22 -19.57 -9.83
N SER A 451 24.00 -20.64 -10.60
CA SER A 451 23.56 -21.92 -10.04
C SER A 451 24.65 -22.65 -9.22
N GLY A 452 25.91 -22.20 -9.30
CA GLY A 452 27.08 -22.68 -8.57
C GLY A 452 27.90 -21.55 -7.98
N GLU A 453 28.93 -21.86 -7.21
CA GLU A 453 29.86 -20.88 -6.61
C GLU A 453 30.99 -20.59 -7.61
N TRP A 454 30.73 -19.62 -8.50
CA TRP A 454 31.67 -19.22 -9.53
C TRP A 454 32.46 -17.95 -9.18
N PHE A 455 31.96 -17.16 -8.26
CA PHE A 455 32.50 -15.86 -7.85
C PHE A 455 32.64 -15.80 -6.33
N THR A 456 33.63 -15.07 -5.85
CA THR A 456 33.86 -14.84 -4.41
C THR A 456 32.83 -13.90 -3.80
N ASP A 457 32.25 -13.04 -4.60
CA ASP A 457 31.20 -12.06 -4.31
C ASP A 457 29.79 -12.52 -4.74
N ASP A 458 29.64 -13.84 -4.99
CA ASP A 458 28.35 -14.46 -5.27
C ASP A 458 27.29 -14.08 -4.20
N ILE A 459 26.07 -13.85 -4.64
CA ILE A 459 24.98 -13.36 -3.79
C ILE A 459 24.76 -14.19 -2.52
N VAL A 460 24.93 -15.53 -2.62
CA VAL A 460 24.75 -16.42 -1.45
C VAL A 460 25.89 -16.23 -0.46
N THR A 461 27.12 -16.15 -0.93
CA THR A 461 28.31 -15.91 -0.11
C THR A 461 28.20 -14.56 0.60
N ARG A 462 27.85 -13.51 -0.13
CA ARG A 462 27.64 -12.16 0.41
C ARG A 462 26.51 -12.15 1.43
N PHE A 463 25.38 -12.79 1.13
CA PHE A 463 24.24 -12.84 2.03
C PHE A 463 24.52 -13.64 3.32
N ARG A 464 25.31 -14.73 3.25
CA ARG A 464 25.80 -15.43 4.44
C ARG A 464 26.67 -14.54 5.31
N SER A 465 27.55 -13.74 4.70
CA SER A 465 28.36 -12.75 5.41
C SER A 465 27.51 -11.67 6.06
N PHE A 466 26.46 -11.19 5.39
CA PHE A 466 25.48 -10.26 5.97
C PHE A 466 24.77 -10.89 7.19
N LEU A 467 24.28 -12.12 7.09
CA LEU A 467 23.63 -12.80 8.21
C LEU A 467 24.58 -12.97 9.41
N ALA A 468 25.85 -13.28 9.15
CA ALA A 468 26.86 -13.40 10.21
C ALA A 468 27.23 -12.07 10.87
N ALA A 469 27.03 -10.95 10.17
CA ALA A 469 27.23 -9.60 10.69
C ALA A 469 25.99 -9.06 11.44
N ALA A 470 24.81 -9.43 10.95
CA ALA A 470 23.52 -8.94 11.45
C ALA A 470 23.00 -9.72 12.69
N PHE A 471 23.40 -11.00 12.81
CA PHE A 471 23.06 -11.88 13.93
C PHE A 471 24.35 -12.50 14.49
N ASP A 472 24.29 -13.06 15.69
CA ASP A 472 25.47 -13.69 16.26
C ASP A 472 25.94 -14.85 15.38
N LYS A 473 27.26 -14.90 15.12
CA LYS A 473 27.89 -15.92 14.25
C LYS A 473 27.63 -17.35 14.72
N GLU A 474 27.43 -17.57 16.02
CA GLU A 474 27.09 -18.87 16.58
C GLU A 474 25.75 -19.39 16.07
N HIS A 475 24.84 -18.50 15.66
CA HIS A 475 23.51 -18.85 15.15
C HIS A 475 23.46 -18.97 13.62
N LEU A 476 24.56 -18.70 12.89
CA LEU A 476 24.53 -18.61 11.42
C LEU A 476 23.90 -19.84 10.74
N GLU A 477 24.34 -21.06 11.09
CA GLU A 477 23.81 -22.26 10.46
C GLU A 477 22.34 -22.54 10.84
N ALA A 478 21.93 -22.20 12.06
CA ALA A 478 20.53 -22.29 12.48
C ALA A 478 19.67 -21.28 11.74
N ASN A 479 20.15 -20.04 11.59
CA ASN A 479 19.47 -18.97 10.84
C ASN A 479 19.30 -19.33 9.36
N LEU A 480 20.35 -19.90 8.73
CA LEU A 480 20.26 -20.36 7.34
C LEU A 480 19.23 -21.47 7.15
N ARG A 481 19.20 -22.45 8.04
CA ARG A 481 18.19 -23.54 8.00
C ARG A 481 16.78 -22.96 8.15
N LEU A 482 16.57 -22.04 9.06
CA LEU A 482 15.26 -21.41 9.26
C LEU A 482 14.80 -20.65 8.02
N LEU A 483 15.71 -19.93 7.33
CA LEU A 483 15.41 -19.28 6.05
C LEU A 483 15.02 -20.31 4.98
N GLU A 484 15.82 -21.35 4.80
CA GLU A 484 15.58 -22.37 3.76
C GLU A 484 14.31 -23.18 4.02
N ASP A 485 14.05 -23.56 5.27
CA ASP A 485 12.81 -24.25 5.67
C ASP A 485 11.58 -23.37 5.44
N SER A 486 11.65 -22.08 5.77
CA SER A 486 10.57 -21.12 5.53
C SER A 486 10.30 -20.92 4.04
N LEU A 487 11.34 -20.87 3.22
CA LEU A 487 11.24 -20.72 1.76
C LEU A 487 10.86 -22.04 1.05
N GLY A 488 11.05 -23.21 1.71
CA GLY A 488 10.85 -24.54 1.14
C GLY A 488 11.89 -24.89 0.06
N LYS A 489 13.05 -24.23 0.06
CA LYS A 489 14.15 -24.42 -0.90
C LYS A 489 15.45 -23.83 -0.38
N SER A 490 16.59 -24.24 -0.97
CA SER A 490 17.87 -23.64 -0.62
C SER A 490 17.90 -22.14 -0.98
N LEU A 491 18.70 -21.38 -0.24
CA LEU A 491 18.89 -19.95 -0.46
C LEU A 491 19.35 -19.66 -1.90
N ARG A 492 20.26 -20.47 -2.45
CA ARG A 492 20.69 -20.37 -3.86
C ARG A 492 19.55 -20.58 -4.84
N GLN A 493 18.71 -21.58 -4.62
CA GLN A 493 17.53 -21.80 -5.48
C GLN A 493 16.55 -20.64 -5.43
N TYR A 494 16.37 -20.03 -4.25
CA TYR A 494 15.53 -18.86 -4.10
C TYR A 494 16.08 -17.66 -4.88
N PHE A 495 17.35 -17.32 -4.72
CA PHE A 495 17.97 -16.22 -5.47
C PHE A 495 17.89 -16.39 -6.98
N VAL A 496 18.21 -17.59 -7.47
CA VAL A 496 18.22 -17.88 -8.92
C VAL A 496 16.81 -17.84 -9.55
N LYS A 497 15.77 -18.26 -8.80
CA LYS A 497 14.44 -18.51 -9.40
C LYS A 497 13.34 -17.59 -8.98
N ASP A 498 13.37 -17.07 -7.75
CA ASP A 498 12.21 -16.46 -7.12
C ASP A 498 12.47 -15.03 -6.64
N PHE A 499 13.66 -14.72 -6.17
CA PHE A 499 14.00 -13.42 -5.56
C PHE A 499 13.60 -12.24 -6.45
N TYR A 500 13.99 -12.27 -7.73
CA TYR A 500 13.71 -11.13 -8.62
C TYR A 500 12.20 -10.92 -8.84
N LYS A 501 11.43 -12.00 -8.91
CA LYS A 501 9.96 -11.91 -8.99
C LYS A 501 9.36 -11.33 -7.71
N ASP A 502 9.87 -11.73 -6.54
CA ASP A 502 9.41 -11.19 -5.26
C ASP A 502 9.82 -9.72 -5.13
N HIS A 503 11.02 -9.34 -5.60
CA HIS A 503 11.49 -7.97 -5.68
C HIS A 503 10.58 -7.10 -6.57
N CYS A 504 10.29 -7.53 -7.80
CA CYS A 504 9.37 -6.82 -8.69
C CYS A 504 7.98 -6.63 -8.05
N ARG A 505 7.44 -7.67 -7.39
CA ARG A 505 6.14 -7.59 -6.72
C ARG A 505 6.17 -6.59 -5.56
N ARG A 506 7.19 -6.61 -4.72
CA ARG A 506 7.39 -5.70 -3.59
C ARG A 506 7.42 -4.26 -4.03
N TYR A 507 8.12 -3.96 -5.09
CA TYR A 507 8.28 -2.62 -5.65
C TYR A 507 7.25 -2.32 -6.78
N SER A 508 6.06 -2.92 -6.71
CA SER A 508 4.92 -2.62 -7.60
C SER A 508 5.27 -2.69 -9.10
N ASN A 509 6.11 -3.66 -9.49
CA ASN A 509 6.70 -3.82 -10.83
C ASN A 509 7.56 -2.64 -11.30
N ARG A 510 8.12 -1.89 -10.35
CA ARG A 510 9.11 -0.82 -10.55
C ARG A 510 10.38 -1.16 -9.76
N PRO A 511 11.12 -2.23 -10.17
CA PRO A 511 12.25 -2.73 -9.41
C PRO A 511 13.40 -1.71 -9.36
N ILE A 512 14.01 -1.54 -8.18
CA ILE A 512 15.21 -0.71 -7.99
C ILE A 512 16.51 -1.48 -8.22
N TYR A 513 16.48 -2.81 -8.13
CA TYR A 513 17.54 -3.70 -8.58
C TYR A 513 17.13 -4.29 -9.92
N TRP A 514 17.99 -4.18 -10.92
CA TRP A 514 17.75 -4.79 -12.22
C TRP A 514 18.55 -6.08 -12.36
N MET A 515 17.92 -7.10 -12.94
CA MET A 515 18.57 -8.35 -13.24
C MET A 515 18.97 -8.40 -14.70
N LEU A 516 20.27 -8.45 -14.97
CA LEU A 516 20.85 -8.78 -16.25
C LEU A 516 20.90 -10.29 -16.35
N SER A 517 20.39 -10.88 -17.43
CA SER A 517 20.20 -12.33 -17.54
C SER A 517 20.49 -12.80 -18.95
N SER A 518 21.25 -13.91 -19.08
CA SER A 518 21.57 -14.53 -20.37
C SER A 518 20.34 -15.12 -21.08
N ARG A 519 19.21 -15.24 -20.36
CA ARG A 519 17.91 -15.68 -20.91
C ARG A 519 16.77 -14.94 -20.21
N PRO A 520 15.62 -14.76 -20.88
CA PRO A 520 14.46 -14.10 -20.30
C PRO A 520 13.71 -14.95 -19.26
N ASP A 521 14.05 -16.26 -19.16
CA ASP A 521 13.44 -17.18 -18.20
C ASP A 521 14.37 -17.43 -16.99
N ASN A 522 13.81 -18.05 -15.94
CA ASN A 522 14.54 -18.37 -14.71
C ASN A 522 15.50 -19.60 -14.85
N LYS A 523 15.91 -19.95 -16.07
CA LYS A 523 16.85 -21.02 -16.39
C LYS A 523 18.16 -20.48 -16.98
N ALA A 524 18.36 -19.18 -16.90
CA ALA A 524 19.58 -18.53 -17.37
C ALA A 524 20.81 -19.12 -16.68
N SER A 525 21.88 -19.29 -17.47
CA SER A 525 23.16 -19.77 -16.99
C SER A 525 23.94 -18.69 -16.27
N PHE A 526 23.77 -17.43 -16.67
CA PHE A 526 24.36 -16.24 -16.06
C PHE A 526 23.28 -15.23 -15.72
N GLN A 527 23.33 -14.73 -14.49
CA GLN A 527 22.52 -13.62 -14.00
C GLN A 527 23.40 -12.73 -13.12
N ALA A 528 23.13 -11.43 -13.14
CA ALA A 528 23.72 -10.46 -12.23
C ALA A 528 22.69 -9.39 -11.85
N LEU A 529 22.65 -9.00 -10.58
CA LEU A 529 21.90 -7.85 -10.11
C LEU A 529 22.76 -6.61 -10.17
N ILE A 530 22.14 -5.49 -10.56
CA ILE A 530 22.72 -4.16 -10.47
C ILE A 530 21.75 -3.26 -9.70
N TYR A 531 22.27 -2.29 -8.96
CA TYR A 531 21.46 -1.31 -8.23
C TYR A 531 21.36 -0.01 -9.03
N LEU A 532 20.15 0.41 -9.39
CA LEU A 532 19.93 1.56 -10.28
C LEU A 532 20.48 2.87 -9.75
N HIS A 533 20.43 3.11 -8.44
CA HIS A 533 20.99 4.31 -7.82
C HIS A 533 22.54 4.33 -7.85
N ARG A 534 23.19 3.17 -8.03
CA ARG A 534 24.63 3.05 -8.24
C ARG A 534 25.01 2.90 -9.71
N TYR A 535 24.03 2.87 -10.62
CA TYR A 535 24.28 2.72 -12.04
C TYR A 535 25.09 3.90 -12.60
N THR A 536 26.12 3.59 -13.35
CA THR A 536 26.90 4.50 -14.17
C THR A 536 26.94 4.02 -15.61
N PRO A 537 27.30 4.85 -16.60
CA PRO A 537 27.46 4.40 -17.98
C PRO A 537 28.48 3.26 -18.16
N ASP A 538 29.34 3.02 -17.17
CA ASP A 538 30.34 1.95 -17.19
C ASP A 538 29.87 0.65 -16.54
N THR A 539 28.77 0.65 -15.79
CA THR A 539 28.25 -0.54 -15.09
C THR A 539 28.09 -1.76 -16.01
N LEU A 540 27.56 -1.57 -17.23
CA LEU A 540 27.42 -2.68 -18.18
C LEU A 540 28.78 -3.20 -18.69
N ASN A 541 29.81 -2.36 -18.72
CA ASN A 541 31.18 -2.81 -19.06
C ASN A 541 31.78 -3.65 -17.93
N THR A 542 31.54 -3.29 -16.68
CA THR A 542 31.91 -4.10 -15.50
C THR A 542 31.22 -5.47 -15.56
N VAL A 543 29.90 -5.52 -15.79
CA VAL A 543 29.18 -6.80 -15.93
C VAL A 543 29.73 -7.63 -17.08
N LEU A 544 30.08 -7.03 -18.20
CA LEU A 544 30.63 -7.71 -19.35
C LEU A 544 32.04 -8.25 -19.10
N GLY A 545 32.95 -7.40 -18.59
CA GLY A 545 34.38 -7.69 -18.43
C GLY A 545 34.67 -8.58 -17.24
N ASP A 546 34.22 -8.16 -16.08
CA ASP A 546 34.62 -8.72 -14.81
C ASP A 546 33.75 -9.91 -14.38
N TYR A 547 32.53 -10.01 -14.94
CA TYR A 547 31.60 -11.09 -14.59
C TYR A 547 31.31 -12.05 -15.77
N LEU A 548 30.72 -11.59 -16.87
CA LEU A 548 30.30 -12.51 -17.95
C LEU A 548 31.49 -13.20 -18.63
N ARG A 549 32.52 -12.45 -18.99
CA ARG A 549 33.72 -13.00 -19.63
C ARG A 549 34.55 -13.89 -18.69
N GLU A 550 34.62 -13.49 -17.41
CA GLU A 550 35.26 -14.30 -16.38
C GLU A 550 34.51 -15.64 -16.21
N PHE A 551 33.16 -15.59 -16.16
CA PHE A 551 32.33 -16.79 -16.09
C PHE A 551 32.56 -17.72 -17.31
N GLN A 552 32.60 -17.18 -18.51
CA GLN A 552 32.91 -17.92 -19.73
C GLN A 552 34.30 -18.58 -19.65
N ALA A 553 35.31 -17.85 -19.14
CA ALA A 553 36.65 -18.39 -18.99
C ALA A 553 36.71 -19.55 -17.97
N LYS A 554 36.01 -19.38 -16.83
CA LYS A 554 35.86 -20.45 -15.83
C LYS A 554 35.13 -21.66 -16.39
N LEU A 555 34.06 -21.49 -17.18
CA LEU A 555 33.36 -22.58 -17.85
C LEU A 555 34.28 -23.34 -18.82
N ARG A 556 35.07 -22.63 -19.65
CA ARG A 556 36.03 -23.27 -20.57
C ARG A 556 37.07 -24.12 -19.83
N THR A 557 37.57 -23.60 -18.71
CA THR A 557 38.54 -24.33 -17.86
C THR A 557 37.92 -25.60 -17.28
N GLU A 558 36.73 -25.51 -16.71
CA GLU A 558 36.02 -26.64 -16.11
C GLU A 558 35.63 -27.68 -17.16
N ILE A 559 35.21 -27.29 -18.37
CA ILE A 559 34.95 -28.20 -19.49
C ILE A 559 36.21 -28.97 -19.80
N GLY A 560 37.40 -28.32 -19.93
CA GLY A 560 38.66 -28.97 -20.19
C GLY A 560 39.08 -29.95 -19.09
N HIS A 561 38.73 -29.69 -17.82
CA HIS A 561 38.95 -30.63 -16.73
C HIS A 561 38.03 -31.86 -16.81
N LEU A 562 36.73 -31.63 -17.05
CA LEU A 562 35.72 -32.68 -17.10
C LEU A 562 35.86 -33.60 -18.31
N GLU A 563 36.35 -33.09 -19.43
CA GLU A 563 36.63 -33.88 -20.64
C GLU A 563 37.76 -34.93 -20.45
N ARG A 564 38.67 -34.67 -19.52
CA ARG A 564 39.73 -35.66 -19.16
C ARG A 564 39.18 -36.81 -18.30
N SER A 565 38.02 -36.61 -17.68
CA SER A 565 37.33 -37.64 -16.91
C SER A 565 36.56 -38.59 -17.83
N LYS A 566 36.59 -39.89 -17.50
CA LYS A 566 35.88 -40.94 -18.25
C LYS A 566 34.50 -41.27 -17.64
N THR A 567 34.06 -40.55 -16.61
CA THR A 567 32.78 -40.85 -15.95
C THR A 567 31.60 -40.25 -16.73
N ALA A 568 30.50 -40.98 -16.81
CA ALA A 568 29.28 -40.49 -17.47
C ALA A 568 28.72 -39.23 -16.80
N ALA A 569 28.91 -39.08 -15.48
CA ALA A 569 28.50 -37.93 -14.72
C ALA A 569 29.27 -36.66 -15.14
N ASP A 570 30.59 -36.76 -15.28
CA ASP A 570 31.43 -35.63 -15.68
C ASP A 570 31.20 -35.25 -17.15
N GLN A 571 30.97 -36.24 -18.03
CA GLN A 571 30.58 -35.95 -19.42
C GLN A 571 29.25 -35.19 -19.49
N LYS A 572 28.26 -35.58 -18.70
CA LYS A 572 26.98 -34.87 -18.61
C LYS A 572 27.15 -33.44 -18.07
N ARG A 573 28.02 -33.21 -17.09
CA ARG A 573 28.36 -31.88 -16.58
C ARG A 573 29.07 -31.04 -17.65
N ALA A 574 30.04 -31.62 -18.36
CA ALA A 574 30.74 -30.95 -19.46
C ALA A 574 29.75 -30.50 -20.54
N ASP A 575 28.76 -31.34 -20.91
CA ASP A 575 27.74 -31.00 -21.89
C ASP A 575 26.82 -29.84 -21.38
N ALA A 576 26.48 -29.84 -20.10
CA ALA A 576 25.72 -28.76 -19.50
C ALA A 576 26.50 -27.43 -19.52
N TYR A 577 27.81 -27.48 -19.20
CA TYR A 577 28.66 -26.29 -19.22
C TYR A 577 28.95 -25.79 -20.66
N ARG A 578 29.04 -26.66 -21.66
CA ARG A 578 29.13 -26.23 -23.08
C ARG A 578 27.86 -25.46 -23.50
N LYS A 579 26.66 -25.96 -23.11
CA LYS A 579 25.42 -25.26 -23.39
C LYS A 579 25.37 -23.89 -22.71
N ALA A 580 25.78 -23.82 -21.42
CA ALA A 580 25.87 -22.56 -20.69
C ALA A 580 26.87 -21.58 -21.33
N LEU A 581 28.01 -22.08 -21.78
CA LEU A 581 29.02 -21.27 -22.48
C LEU A 581 28.48 -20.67 -23.78
N THR A 582 27.84 -21.49 -24.62
CA THR A 582 27.22 -21.02 -25.88
C THR A 582 26.15 -19.97 -25.60
N GLU A 583 25.29 -20.21 -24.59
CA GLU A 583 24.26 -19.24 -24.16
C GLU A 583 24.89 -17.89 -23.74
N CYS A 584 25.98 -17.94 -22.97
CA CYS A 584 26.69 -16.73 -22.53
C CYS A 584 27.40 -16.00 -23.69
N GLU A 585 27.96 -16.72 -24.65
CA GLU A 585 28.58 -16.15 -25.86
C GLU A 585 27.55 -15.48 -26.78
N ASP A 586 26.39 -16.11 -26.95
CA ASP A 586 25.27 -15.51 -27.69
C ASP A 586 24.74 -14.24 -26.99
N TYR A 587 24.56 -14.30 -25.67
CA TYR A 587 24.13 -13.13 -24.86
C TYR A 587 25.15 -11.99 -24.93
N GLU A 588 26.45 -12.29 -24.84
CA GLU A 588 27.51 -11.29 -25.01
C GLU A 588 27.38 -10.61 -26.38
N ARG A 589 27.40 -11.42 -27.45
CA ARG A 589 27.45 -10.96 -28.84
C ARG A 589 26.19 -10.12 -29.19
N ASP A 590 25.03 -10.63 -28.86
CA ASP A 590 23.75 -10.11 -29.38
C ASP A 590 23.12 -9.02 -28.50
N ILE A 591 23.45 -9.02 -27.19
CA ILE A 591 22.77 -8.15 -26.23
C ILE A 591 23.76 -7.30 -25.42
N LEU A 592 24.62 -7.92 -24.57
CA LEU A 592 25.34 -7.18 -23.56
C LEU A 592 26.45 -6.31 -24.14
N PHE A 593 27.27 -6.83 -25.08
CA PHE A 593 28.33 -6.06 -25.71
C PHE A 593 27.80 -4.84 -26.50
N PRO A 594 26.74 -4.94 -27.32
CA PRO A 594 26.13 -3.79 -27.98
C PRO A 594 25.61 -2.71 -27.00
N LEU A 595 25.03 -3.13 -25.86
CA LEU A 595 24.53 -2.20 -24.83
C LEU A 595 25.70 -1.54 -24.07
N ALA A 596 26.68 -2.31 -23.63
CA ALA A 596 27.85 -1.83 -22.91
C ALA A 596 28.65 -0.82 -23.76
N SER A 597 28.84 -1.14 -25.07
CA SER A 597 29.55 -0.26 -26.00
C SER A 597 28.90 1.12 -26.21
N ARG A 598 27.59 1.23 -25.98
CA ARG A 598 26.85 2.49 -26.08
C ARG A 598 27.01 3.37 -24.84
N ARG A 599 27.51 2.82 -23.73
CA ARG A 599 27.60 3.53 -22.43
C ARG A 599 26.29 4.28 -22.11
N LEU A 600 25.18 3.54 -22.09
CA LEU A 600 23.84 4.11 -21.98
C LEU A 600 23.72 4.97 -20.70
N PRO A 601 23.38 6.25 -20.81
CA PRO A 601 23.00 7.03 -19.63
C PRO A 601 21.59 6.59 -19.19
N ILE A 602 21.41 6.41 -17.91
CA ILE A 602 20.09 6.30 -17.29
C ILE A 602 19.90 7.52 -16.41
N ASP A 603 18.78 8.18 -16.52
CA ASP A 603 18.36 9.25 -15.63
C ASP A 603 17.14 8.76 -14.85
N LEU A 604 17.32 8.53 -13.55
CA LEU A 604 16.24 8.05 -12.67
C LEU A 604 15.10 9.06 -12.56
N ASP A 605 15.41 10.34 -12.73
CA ASP A 605 14.41 11.39 -12.61
C ASP A 605 13.54 11.58 -13.87
N ASP A 606 13.94 11.00 -15.01
CA ASP A 606 13.15 11.04 -16.25
C ASP A 606 12.22 9.82 -16.40
N GLY A 607 12.48 8.73 -15.73
CA GLY A 607 11.64 7.52 -15.66
C GLY A 607 11.88 6.54 -16.78
#